data_d18559d276c65c9b9df2b3c02569fd79
#
_entry.id   d18559d276c65c9b9df2b3c02569fd79
#
_cell.length_a   1.000
_cell.length_b   1.000
_cell.length_c   1.000
_cell.angle_alpha   90.00
_cell.angle_beta   90.00
_cell.angle_gamma   90.00
#
_symmetry.space_group_name_H-M   'P 1'
#
loop_
_entity.id
_entity.type
_entity.pdbx_description
1 polymer ?
#
loop_
_entity_poly.entity_id
_entity_poly.type
_entity_poly.pdbx_seq_one_letter_code
_entity_poly.pdbx_strand_id
1 'polypeptide(L)'
;MLEKLPHKNLFYFGFIVVFIFIGLSYWQLTRYQEDKQIIDSIDSKENINEITVSDLYDANNKYEEFTKVQLTENIEDIELARTWYLRSRVHNGENGYHLISLYRTNLDEYFLINNGWVPLNKNANKTFLYKNPFFRGRLLNYDIQGVGQDDIPDSEYLFRIDKSFIESETGVNLPEFYIVLIDDCGSGVECINLEEPYDAPHLSYAFQWAFLHCV
;
A
#
# COMPACT_ATOMS: atom_id res chain seq x y z
N MET A 1 3.75 -64.28 8.87
CA MET A 1 2.36 -63.85 8.61
C MET A 1 2.31 -62.36 9.02
N LEU A 2 2.65 -61.48 8.07
CA LEU A 2 2.58 -60.02 8.31
C LEU A 2 1.10 -59.63 8.25
N GLU A 3 0.51 -59.35 9.40
CA GLU A 3 -0.82 -58.78 9.52
C GLU A 3 -0.90 -57.53 8.68
N LYS A 4 -1.91 -57.49 7.81
CA LYS A 4 -2.20 -56.32 6.98
C LYS A 4 -2.42 -55.13 7.91
N LEU A 5 -1.52 -54.15 7.89
CA LEU A 5 -1.68 -52.89 8.61
C LEU A 5 -3.03 -52.27 8.20
N PRO A 6 -4.01 -52.17 9.11
CA PRO A 6 -5.34 -51.64 8.80
C PRO A 6 -5.37 -50.13 8.50
N HIS A 7 -4.20 -49.47 8.48
CA HIS A 7 -4.07 -48.03 8.45
C HIS A 7 -3.31 -47.48 7.24
N LYS A 8 -3.27 -48.19 6.10
CA LYS A 8 -2.64 -47.64 4.89
C LYS A 8 -3.19 -46.27 4.49
N ASN A 9 -4.50 -46.10 4.60
CA ASN A 9 -5.15 -44.82 4.27
C ASN A 9 -4.75 -43.71 5.24
N LEU A 10 -4.59 -44.01 6.52
CA LEU A 10 -4.12 -43.05 7.52
C LEU A 10 -2.67 -42.64 7.26
N PHE A 11 -1.82 -43.58 6.84
CA PHE A 11 -0.44 -43.30 6.48
C PHE A 11 -0.34 -42.38 5.24
N TYR A 12 -1.12 -42.66 4.20
CA TYR A 12 -1.17 -41.77 3.01
C TYR A 12 -1.75 -40.40 3.36
N PHE A 13 -2.77 -40.34 4.20
CA PHE A 13 -3.31 -39.07 4.70
C PHE A 13 -2.25 -38.27 5.45
N GLY A 14 -1.49 -38.91 6.37
CA GLY A 14 -0.37 -38.26 7.08
C GLY A 14 0.67 -37.69 6.13
N PHE A 15 1.04 -38.45 5.08
CA PHE A 15 1.99 -37.95 4.06
C PHE A 15 1.46 -36.70 3.33
N ILE A 16 0.19 -36.69 2.96
CA ILE A 16 -0.42 -35.51 2.31
C ILE A 16 -0.37 -34.29 3.23
N VAL A 17 -0.71 -34.46 4.51
CA VAL A 17 -0.68 -33.38 5.52
C VAL A 17 0.74 -32.82 5.70
N VAL A 18 1.77 -33.67 5.74
CA VAL A 18 3.18 -33.26 5.81
C VAL A 18 3.56 -32.39 4.60
N PHE A 19 3.19 -32.81 3.38
CA PHE A 19 3.47 -32.02 2.18
C PHE A 19 2.75 -30.65 2.19
N ILE A 20 1.53 -30.60 2.72
CA ILE A 20 0.79 -29.33 2.88
C ILE A 20 1.55 -28.42 3.85
N PHE A 21 2.03 -28.91 5.00
CA PHE A 21 2.75 -28.11 5.98
C PHE A 21 4.10 -27.60 5.43
N ILE A 22 4.82 -28.44 4.68
CA ILE A 22 6.04 -28.01 3.98
C ILE A 22 5.73 -26.89 2.99
N GLY A 23 4.65 -27.04 2.20
CA GLY A 23 4.21 -26.01 1.26
C GLY A 23 3.83 -24.69 1.96
N LEU A 24 3.12 -24.76 3.07
CA LEU A 24 2.75 -23.58 3.88
C LEU A 24 3.98 -22.91 4.51
N SER A 25 4.92 -23.70 5.03
CA SER A 25 6.18 -23.19 5.57
C SER A 25 6.99 -22.45 4.49
N TYR A 26 7.12 -23.07 3.30
CA TYR A 26 7.81 -22.44 2.17
C TYR A 26 7.12 -21.15 1.72
N TRP A 27 5.79 -21.14 1.61
CA TRP A 27 5.02 -19.96 1.26
C TRP A 27 5.23 -18.82 2.27
N GLN A 28 5.22 -19.10 3.57
CA GLN A 28 5.49 -18.10 4.61
C GLN A 28 6.91 -17.53 4.51
N LEU A 29 7.92 -18.38 4.21
CA LEU A 29 9.29 -17.90 4.00
C LEU A 29 9.40 -16.98 2.78
N THR A 30 8.69 -17.31 1.70
CA THR A 30 8.67 -16.46 0.50
C THR A 30 8.08 -15.10 0.81
N ARG A 31 6.95 -15.04 1.53
CA ARG A 31 6.33 -13.79 1.97
C ARG A 31 7.26 -12.96 2.86
N TYR A 32 7.92 -13.60 3.82
CA TYR A 32 8.92 -12.92 4.65
C TYR A 32 10.06 -12.30 3.83
N GLN A 33 10.53 -12.99 2.79
CA GLN A 33 11.59 -12.47 1.92
C GLN A 33 11.10 -11.30 1.06
N GLU A 34 9.87 -11.35 0.56
CA GLU A 34 9.24 -10.25 -0.19
C GLU A 34 9.12 -9.00 0.68
N ASP A 35 8.57 -9.13 1.89
CA ASP A 35 8.44 -8.02 2.85
C ASP A 35 9.80 -7.40 3.19
N LYS A 36 10.81 -8.26 3.42
CA LYS A 36 12.17 -7.80 3.71
C LYS A 36 12.78 -7.03 2.55
N GLN A 37 12.56 -7.47 1.29
CA GLN A 37 13.06 -6.77 0.12
C GLN A 37 12.41 -5.38 -0.01
N ILE A 38 11.12 -5.23 0.32
CA ILE A 38 10.43 -3.94 0.34
C ILE A 38 11.07 -3.03 1.38
N ILE A 39 11.28 -3.49 2.61
CA ILE A 39 11.92 -2.70 3.68
C ILE A 39 13.34 -2.29 3.28
N ASP A 40 14.15 -3.23 2.81
CA ASP A 40 15.52 -2.95 2.35
C ASP A 40 15.54 -1.90 1.22
N SER A 41 14.53 -1.91 0.34
CA SER A 41 14.40 -0.94 -0.75
C SER A 41 13.99 0.46 -0.23
N ILE A 42 13.13 0.52 0.78
CA ILE A 42 12.74 1.76 1.46
C ILE A 42 13.95 2.37 2.17
N ASP A 43 14.68 1.58 2.96
CA ASP A 43 15.87 2.00 3.71
C ASP A 43 16.98 2.51 2.79
N SER A 44 17.12 1.92 1.61
CA SER A 44 18.12 2.36 0.62
C SER A 44 17.81 3.73 0.00
N LYS A 45 16.58 4.25 0.13
CA LYS A 45 16.08 5.48 -0.49
C LYS A 45 15.74 6.57 0.53
N GLU A 46 16.59 6.75 1.54
CA GLU A 46 16.39 7.73 2.61
C GLU A 46 16.68 9.19 2.19
N ASN A 47 17.44 9.40 1.09
CA ASN A 47 17.71 10.73 0.59
C ASN A 47 16.45 11.38 0.05
N ILE A 48 16.16 12.59 0.54
CA ILE A 48 15.03 13.39 0.06
C ILE A 48 15.40 14.05 -1.26
N ASN A 49 14.56 13.85 -2.27
CA ASN A 49 14.68 14.52 -3.56
C ASN A 49 13.65 15.67 -3.59
N GLU A 50 14.13 16.89 -3.77
CA GLU A 50 13.26 18.03 -4.03
C GLU A 50 12.81 17.96 -5.49
N ILE A 51 11.51 17.91 -5.72
CA ILE A 51 10.91 17.76 -7.04
C ILE A 51 9.72 18.70 -7.22
N THR A 52 9.38 19.00 -8.46
CA THR A 52 8.12 19.63 -8.84
C THR A 52 7.11 18.58 -9.28
N VAL A 53 5.83 18.95 -9.37
CA VAL A 53 4.80 18.07 -9.95
C VAL A 53 5.12 17.77 -11.41
N SER A 54 5.65 18.75 -12.15
CA SER A 54 6.12 18.58 -13.54
C SER A 54 7.19 17.52 -13.68
N ASP A 55 8.06 17.36 -12.68
CA ASP A 55 9.11 16.33 -12.68
C ASP A 55 8.53 14.91 -12.62
N LEU A 56 7.33 14.74 -12.04
CA LEU A 56 6.63 13.44 -12.01
C LEU A 56 6.11 13.02 -13.39
N TYR A 57 5.92 13.97 -14.29
CA TYR A 57 5.47 13.73 -15.67
C TYR A 57 6.62 13.55 -16.66
N ASP A 58 7.85 13.95 -16.29
CA ASP A 58 9.00 13.82 -17.18
C ASP A 58 9.50 12.37 -17.23
N ALA A 59 9.26 11.71 -18.36
CA ALA A 59 9.72 10.34 -18.62
C ALA A 59 11.26 10.17 -18.58
N ASN A 60 12.04 11.26 -18.62
CA ASN A 60 13.49 11.20 -18.46
C ASN A 60 13.91 11.12 -16.98
N ASN A 61 13.05 11.52 -16.06
CA ASN A 61 13.27 11.39 -14.64
C ASN A 61 13.02 9.92 -14.25
N LYS A 62 14.09 9.20 -13.93
CA LYS A 62 14.02 7.78 -13.53
C LYS A 62 13.78 7.67 -12.02
N TYR A 63 12.61 8.11 -11.58
CA TYR A 63 12.19 7.79 -10.22
C TYR A 63 11.83 6.31 -10.11
N GLU A 64 12.05 5.77 -8.94
CA GLU A 64 11.69 4.41 -8.59
C GLU A 64 10.68 4.42 -7.45
N GLU A 65 9.94 3.34 -7.32
CA GLU A 65 9.06 3.13 -6.18
C GLU A 65 9.80 3.31 -4.85
N PHE A 66 9.14 3.85 -3.84
CA PHE A 66 9.65 4.23 -2.52
C PHE A 66 10.66 5.39 -2.50
N THR A 67 10.99 6.03 -3.63
CA THR A 67 11.83 7.23 -3.62
C THR A 67 11.19 8.29 -2.72
N LYS A 68 11.98 8.82 -1.77
CA LYS A 68 11.56 9.86 -0.83
C LYS A 68 11.63 11.22 -1.54
N VAL A 69 10.53 11.93 -1.52
CA VAL A 69 10.39 13.20 -2.25
C VAL A 69 9.81 14.30 -1.37
N GLN A 70 10.12 15.54 -1.72
CA GLN A 70 9.50 16.74 -1.20
C GLN A 70 9.08 17.62 -2.38
N LEU A 71 7.78 17.92 -2.49
CA LEU A 71 7.30 18.85 -3.50
C LEU A 71 7.73 20.28 -3.16
N THR A 72 8.17 21.02 -4.18
CA THR A 72 8.67 22.40 -4.05
C THR A 72 7.64 23.45 -4.44
N GLU A 73 6.46 23.04 -4.92
CA GLU A 73 5.35 23.95 -5.19
C GLU A 73 4.88 24.65 -3.90
N ASN A 74 4.51 25.93 -4.04
CA ASN A 74 3.84 26.62 -2.96
C ASN A 74 2.45 26.04 -2.76
N ILE A 75 2.08 25.78 -1.52
CA ILE A 75 0.76 25.23 -1.19
C ILE A 75 -0.40 26.14 -1.65
N GLU A 76 -0.15 27.45 -1.76
CA GLU A 76 -1.11 28.43 -2.27
C GLU A 76 -1.42 28.25 -3.77
N ASP A 77 -0.51 27.58 -4.49
CA ASP A 77 -0.63 27.28 -5.91
C ASP A 77 -1.28 25.90 -6.17
N ILE A 78 -1.71 25.21 -5.11
CA ILE A 78 -2.26 23.86 -5.16
C ILE A 78 -3.71 23.87 -4.68
N GLU A 79 -4.60 23.34 -5.50
CA GLU A 79 -6.04 23.21 -5.19
C GLU A 79 -6.43 21.74 -5.02
N LEU A 80 -7.23 21.45 -3.98
CA LEU A 80 -7.85 20.15 -3.81
C LEU A 80 -9.02 19.99 -4.79
N ALA A 81 -8.89 19.10 -5.75
CA ALA A 81 -9.90 18.83 -6.75
C ALA A 81 -10.93 17.80 -6.29
N ARG A 82 -10.49 16.68 -5.71
CA ARG A 82 -11.37 15.60 -5.23
C ARG A 82 -10.71 14.77 -4.15
N THR A 83 -11.54 14.09 -3.32
CA THR A 83 -11.07 13.16 -2.28
C THR A 83 -11.90 11.89 -2.29
N TRP A 84 -11.25 10.75 -2.09
CA TRP A 84 -11.86 9.43 -1.93
C TRP A 84 -11.39 8.74 -0.65
N TYR A 85 -12.18 7.78 -0.19
CA TYR A 85 -11.86 6.87 0.91
C TYR A 85 -11.48 5.50 0.33
N LEU A 86 -10.21 5.13 0.42
CA LEU A 86 -9.73 3.80 0.03
C LEU A 86 -10.09 2.80 1.13
N ARG A 87 -10.92 1.82 0.80
CA ARG A 87 -11.54 0.87 1.74
C ARG A 87 -10.59 -0.21 2.24
N SER A 88 -11.04 -0.86 3.32
CA SER A 88 -10.41 -2.06 3.89
C SER A 88 -8.96 -1.84 4.30
N ARG A 89 -8.70 -0.74 5.03
CA ARG A 89 -7.39 -0.43 5.58
C ARG A 89 -7.40 -0.59 7.09
N VAL A 90 -6.47 -1.39 7.58
CA VAL A 90 -6.28 -1.64 9.02
C VAL A 90 -5.03 -0.90 9.46
N HIS A 91 -5.13 -0.16 10.56
CA HIS A 91 -4.01 0.50 11.20
C HIS A 91 -4.11 0.30 12.71
N ASN A 92 -3.03 -0.15 13.37
CA ASN A 92 -3.02 -0.46 14.81
C ASN A 92 -4.18 -1.39 15.27
N GLY A 93 -4.58 -2.35 14.41
CA GLY A 93 -5.68 -3.28 14.70
C GLY A 93 -7.09 -2.69 14.53
N GLU A 94 -7.23 -1.44 14.13
CA GLU A 94 -8.51 -0.78 13.86
C GLU A 94 -8.79 -0.71 12.37
N ASN A 95 -10.05 -0.94 11.98
CA ASN A 95 -10.49 -0.79 10.59
C ASN A 95 -10.72 0.70 10.26
N GLY A 96 -10.32 1.10 9.07
CA GLY A 96 -10.47 2.46 8.59
C GLY A 96 -10.34 2.58 7.08
N TYR A 97 -10.00 3.78 6.66
CA TYR A 97 -9.78 4.14 5.26
C TYR A 97 -8.43 4.84 5.10
N HIS A 98 -7.81 4.71 3.93
CA HIS A 98 -6.84 5.74 3.54
C HIS A 98 -7.57 6.85 2.81
N LEU A 99 -7.08 8.05 2.99
CA LEU A 99 -7.64 9.25 2.40
C LEU A 99 -6.83 9.61 1.15
N ILE A 100 -7.43 9.44 -0.01
CA ILE A 100 -6.81 9.68 -1.31
C ILE A 100 -7.31 11.00 -1.86
N SER A 101 -6.41 11.93 -2.13
CA SER A 101 -6.74 13.27 -2.61
C SER A 101 -6.09 13.56 -3.96
N LEU A 102 -6.90 14.05 -4.88
CA LEU A 102 -6.46 14.58 -6.16
C LEU A 102 -6.25 16.08 -6.01
N TYR A 103 -5.05 16.54 -6.32
CA TYR A 103 -4.67 17.95 -6.32
C TYR A 103 -4.37 18.42 -7.72
N ARG A 104 -4.55 19.72 -7.94
CA ARG A 104 -4.27 20.43 -9.16
C ARG A 104 -3.33 21.60 -8.88
N THR A 105 -2.29 21.76 -9.68
CA THR A 105 -1.39 22.91 -9.62
C THR A 105 -1.96 24.09 -10.44
N ASN A 106 -1.41 25.28 -10.25
CA ASN A 106 -1.72 26.45 -11.05
C ASN A 106 -1.33 26.29 -12.55
N LEU A 107 -0.49 25.30 -12.88
CA LEU A 107 -0.13 24.91 -14.25
C LEU A 107 -1.07 23.87 -14.86
N ASP A 108 -2.18 23.56 -14.18
CA ASP A 108 -3.18 22.56 -14.61
C ASP A 108 -2.63 21.12 -14.65
N GLU A 109 -1.61 20.85 -13.84
CA GLU A 109 -1.07 19.51 -13.63
C GLU A 109 -1.73 18.85 -12.43
N TYR A 110 -2.08 17.58 -12.56
CA TYR A 110 -2.78 16.84 -11.52
C TYR A 110 -1.88 15.79 -10.90
N PHE A 111 -2.00 15.60 -9.59
CA PHE A 111 -1.27 14.55 -8.88
C PHE A 111 -2.10 13.99 -7.73
N LEU A 112 -1.82 12.75 -7.37
CA LEU A 112 -2.56 12.04 -6.34
C LEU A 112 -1.71 11.88 -5.08
N ILE A 113 -2.35 12.17 -3.94
CA ILE A 113 -1.74 11.97 -2.62
C ILE A 113 -2.58 11.01 -1.78
N ASN A 114 -1.94 10.02 -1.19
CA ASN A 114 -2.45 9.30 -0.05
C ASN A 114 -2.07 10.07 1.21
N ASN A 115 -3.04 10.72 1.83
CA ASN A 115 -2.80 11.59 2.99
C ASN A 115 -2.61 10.80 4.29
N GLY A 116 -2.95 9.52 4.32
CA GLY A 116 -2.85 8.69 5.52
C GLY A 116 -4.16 7.98 5.88
N TRP A 117 -4.20 7.44 7.08
CA TRP A 117 -5.29 6.62 7.59
C TRP A 117 -6.25 7.40 8.49
N VAL A 118 -7.54 7.08 8.37
CA VAL A 118 -8.62 7.59 9.21
C VAL A 118 -9.53 6.45 9.66
N PRO A 119 -10.00 6.42 10.94
CA PRO A 119 -10.91 5.39 11.42
C PRO A 119 -12.32 5.53 10.83
N LEU A 120 -13.07 4.40 10.76
CA LEU A 120 -14.42 4.34 10.18
C LEU A 120 -15.41 5.32 10.81
N ASN A 121 -15.26 5.61 12.08
CA ASN A 121 -16.22 6.40 12.88
C ASN A 121 -15.93 7.91 12.92
N LYS A 122 -14.84 8.36 12.30
CA LYS A 122 -14.53 9.79 12.20
C LYS A 122 -14.99 10.31 10.85
N ASN A 123 -15.83 11.36 10.91
CA ASN A 123 -16.01 12.24 9.75
C ASN A 123 -14.70 13.01 9.59
N ALA A 124 -13.78 12.48 8.79
CA ALA A 124 -12.58 13.21 8.42
C ALA A 124 -13.03 14.52 7.77
N ASN A 125 -12.64 15.64 8.36
CA ASN A 125 -12.87 16.92 7.75
C ASN A 125 -12.14 16.90 6.41
N LYS A 126 -12.86 16.93 5.30
CA LYS A 126 -12.31 16.91 3.95
C LYS A 126 -11.40 18.12 3.66
N THR A 127 -11.37 19.09 4.55
CA THR A 127 -10.52 20.27 4.47
C THR A 127 -9.26 20.03 5.27
N PHE A 128 -8.21 19.55 4.62
CA PHE A 128 -6.90 19.38 5.24
C PHE A 128 -6.23 20.74 5.34
N LEU A 129 -6.07 21.23 6.55
CA LEU A 129 -5.18 22.33 6.84
C LEU A 129 -3.77 21.74 7.05
N TYR A 130 -3.01 21.65 5.96
CA TYR A 130 -1.59 21.37 6.06
C TYR A 130 -0.90 22.50 6.82
N LYS A 131 -0.17 22.15 7.86
CA LYS A 131 0.65 23.11 8.61
C LYS A 131 2.00 23.34 7.95
N ASN A 132 2.44 22.36 7.14
CA ASN A 132 3.69 22.40 6.45
C ASN A 132 3.47 22.95 5.03
N PRO A 133 4.27 23.92 4.54
CA PRO A 133 4.16 24.41 3.18
C PRO A 133 4.60 23.39 2.11
N PHE A 134 5.10 22.22 2.52
CA PHE A 134 5.65 21.22 1.61
C PHE A 134 5.01 19.85 1.82
N PHE A 135 4.63 19.20 0.73
CA PHE A 135 4.26 17.79 0.76
C PHE A 135 5.53 16.93 0.75
N ARG A 136 5.73 16.17 1.81
CA ARG A 136 6.81 15.21 1.90
C ARG A 136 6.26 13.80 1.95
N GLY A 137 6.77 12.93 1.09
CA GLY A 137 6.26 11.59 0.96
C GLY A 137 7.19 10.63 0.25
N ARG A 138 6.67 9.45 -0.06
CA ARG A 138 7.31 8.45 -0.92
C ARG A 138 6.48 8.22 -2.16
N LEU A 139 7.14 7.99 -3.28
CA LEU A 139 6.51 7.63 -4.55
C LEU A 139 6.08 6.16 -4.52
N LEU A 140 4.85 5.88 -4.90
CA LEU A 140 4.35 4.51 -5.06
C LEU A 140 3.73 4.32 -6.44
N ASN A 141 3.86 3.09 -6.94
CA ASN A 141 3.16 2.65 -8.16
C ASN A 141 1.66 2.56 -7.90
N TYR A 142 0.86 2.82 -8.94
CA TYR A 142 -0.57 2.56 -8.88
C TYR A 142 -0.86 1.06 -8.81
N ASP A 143 -1.98 0.71 -8.19
CA ASP A 143 -2.44 -0.67 -8.13
C ASP A 143 -2.74 -1.18 -9.55
N ILE A 144 -2.27 -2.40 -9.85
CA ILE A 144 -2.62 -3.08 -11.09
C ILE A 144 -4.01 -3.69 -10.92
N GLN A 145 -4.81 -3.73 -11.98
CA GLN A 145 -6.09 -4.44 -11.99
C GLN A 145 -5.91 -5.86 -11.49
N GLY A 146 -6.47 -6.14 -10.32
CA GLY A 146 -6.33 -7.41 -9.62
C GLY A 146 -7.67 -8.12 -9.45
N VAL A 147 -7.61 -9.29 -8.84
CA VAL A 147 -8.78 -10.03 -8.39
C VAL A 147 -9.44 -9.23 -7.26
N GLY A 148 -10.67 -8.78 -7.46
CA GLY A 148 -11.41 -8.00 -6.45
C GLY A 148 -12.63 -7.33 -7.03
N GLN A 149 -13.30 -6.53 -6.20
CA GLN A 149 -14.46 -5.75 -6.61
C GLN A 149 -13.97 -4.54 -7.42
N ASP A 150 -14.66 -4.26 -8.54
CA ASP A 150 -14.38 -3.07 -9.34
C ASP A 150 -14.84 -1.80 -8.63
N ASP A 151 -14.11 -0.69 -8.87
CA ASP A 151 -14.49 0.62 -8.39
C ASP A 151 -15.75 1.10 -9.11
N ILE A 152 -16.60 1.85 -8.40
CA ILE A 152 -17.88 2.30 -8.88
C ILE A 152 -17.77 3.78 -9.25
N PRO A 153 -18.12 4.19 -10.49
CA PRO A 153 -18.14 5.59 -10.87
C PRO A 153 -18.98 6.45 -9.91
N ASP A 154 -18.60 7.72 -9.77
CA ASP A 154 -19.22 8.69 -8.86
C ASP A 154 -19.22 8.32 -7.36
N SER A 155 -18.53 7.24 -6.99
CA SER A 155 -18.39 6.82 -5.59
C SER A 155 -17.38 7.71 -4.83
N GLU A 156 -17.64 7.94 -3.55
CA GLU A 156 -16.64 8.50 -2.63
C GLU A 156 -15.63 7.44 -2.14
N TYR A 157 -15.82 6.17 -2.51
CA TYR A 157 -15.01 5.05 -2.05
C TYR A 157 -14.25 4.40 -3.20
N LEU A 158 -13.00 4.05 -2.93
CA LEU A 158 -12.14 3.24 -3.80
C LEU A 158 -11.84 1.89 -3.13
N PHE A 159 -11.68 0.85 -3.92
CA PHE A 159 -11.15 -0.44 -3.48
C PHE A 159 -9.63 -0.54 -3.72
N ARG A 160 -9.13 0.20 -4.73
CA ARG A 160 -7.72 0.27 -5.11
C ARG A 160 -7.39 1.65 -5.69
N ILE A 161 -6.11 1.97 -5.77
CA ILE A 161 -5.63 3.20 -6.42
C ILE A 161 -5.27 2.85 -7.87
N ASP A 162 -6.30 2.68 -8.71
CA ASP A 162 -6.15 2.37 -10.14
C ASP A 162 -6.06 3.67 -10.94
N LYS A 163 -4.91 3.90 -11.59
CA LYS A 163 -4.66 5.10 -12.42
C LYS A 163 -5.72 5.26 -13.51
N SER A 164 -5.96 4.17 -14.27
CA SER A 164 -6.87 4.21 -15.42
C SER A 164 -8.32 4.52 -15.01
N PHE A 165 -8.76 3.97 -13.87
CA PHE A 165 -10.07 4.27 -13.32
C PHE A 165 -10.18 5.73 -12.93
N ILE A 166 -9.21 6.27 -12.17
CA ILE A 166 -9.23 7.65 -11.70
C ILE A 166 -9.16 8.64 -12.87
N GLU A 167 -8.32 8.38 -13.88
CA GLU A 167 -8.24 9.19 -15.10
C GLU A 167 -9.56 9.18 -15.88
N SER A 168 -10.22 8.02 -16.02
CA SER A 168 -11.51 7.93 -16.71
C SER A 168 -12.63 8.63 -15.96
N GLU A 169 -12.60 8.58 -14.63
CA GLU A 169 -13.60 9.18 -13.74
C GLU A 169 -13.51 10.71 -13.68
N THR A 170 -12.29 11.23 -13.76
CA THR A 170 -12.00 12.66 -13.57
C THR A 170 -11.72 13.41 -14.87
N GLY A 171 -11.38 12.68 -15.93
CA GLY A 171 -11.01 13.26 -17.22
C GLY A 171 -9.62 13.92 -17.24
N VAL A 172 -8.78 13.65 -16.22
CA VAL A 172 -7.43 14.23 -16.11
C VAL A 172 -6.37 13.16 -16.37
N ASN A 173 -5.16 13.60 -16.74
CA ASN A 173 -3.99 12.72 -16.85
C ASN A 173 -3.23 12.76 -15.53
N LEU A 174 -2.72 11.60 -15.09
CA LEU A 174 -1.94 11.46 -13.87
C LEU A 174 -0.50 11.05 -14.19
N PRO A 175 0.48 11.41 -13.33
CA PRO A 175 1.86 10.95 -13.47
C PRO A 175 1.99 9.44 -13.24
N GLU A 176 3.19 8.90 -13.43
CA GLU A 176 3.47 7.45 -13.28
C GLU A 176 3.35 6.97 -11.84
N PHE A 177 3.63 7.85 -10.87
CA PHE A 177 3.58 7.55 -9.44
C PHE A 177 2.57 8.45 -8.74
N TYR A 178 2.03 7.95 -7.63
CA TYR A 178 1.35 8.78 -6.64
C TYR A 178 2.22 8.93 -5.38
N ILE A 179 1.88 9.89 -4.54
CA ILE A 179 2.65 10.21 -3.32
C ILE A 179 1.91 9.67 -2.10
N VAL A 180 2.62 8.99 -1.20
CA VAL A 180 2.14 8.66 0.15
C VAL A 180 2.84 9.58 1.13
N LEU A 181 2.09 10.37 1.90
CA LEU A 181 2.66 11.25 2.90
C LEU A 181 3.29 10.44 4.05
N ILE A 182 4.47 10.87 4.49
CA ILE A 182 5.20 10.26 5.60
C ILE A 182 5.22 11.14 6.86
N ASP A 183 4.92 12.42 6.70
CA ASP A 183 4.77 13.38 7.80
C ASP A 183 3.67 14.40 7.46
N ASP A 184 3.20 15.14 8.47
CA ASP A 184 2.19 16.20 8.32
C ASP A 184 0.93 15.77 7.55
N CYS A 185 0.42 14.57 7.81
CA CYS A 185 -0.70 13.94 7.09
C CYS A 185 -2.05 14.65 7.28
N GLY A 186 -2.10 15.68 8.12
CA GLY A 186 -3.27 16.50 8.35
C GLY A 186 -3.96 16.24 9.69
N SER A 187 -4.88 17.16 10.07
CA SER A 187 -5.57 17.06 11.35
C SER A 187 -6.56 15.89 11.39
N GLY A 188 -6.32 14.94 12.28
CA GLY A 188 -7.16 13.75 12.45
C GLY A 188 -6.89 12.63 11.45
N VAL A 189 -5.79 12.73 10.71
CA VAL A 189 -5.27 11.70 9.82
C VAL A 189 -3.97 11.16 10.43
N GLU A 190 -3.79 9.85 10.46
CA GLU A 190 -2.57 9.20 10.89
C GLU A 190 -1.70 8.86 9.68
N CYS A 191 -0.43 9.28 9.71
CA CYS A 191 0.51 8.96 8.65
C CYS A 191 0.71 7.45 8.55
N ILE A 192 0.86 6.97 7.32
CA ILE A 192 1.14 5.55 7.09
C ILE A 192 2.64 5.35 7.22
N ASN A 193 3.04 4.46 8.13
CA ASN A 193 4.42 4.03 8.20
C ASN A 193 4.64 2.89 7.19
N LEU A 194 5.28 3.21 6.07
CA LEU A 194 5.61 2.22 5.03
C LEU A 194 6.78 1.30 5.44
N GLU A 195 7.55 1.68 6.46
CA GLU A 195 8.70 0.92 6.98
C GLU A 195 8.28 -0.15 7.98
N GLU A 196 7.07 -0.06 8.54
CA GLU A 196 6.53 -1.13 9.35
C GLU A 196 6.09 -2.29 8.44
N PRO A 197 6.71 -3.47 8.59
CA PRO A 197 6.25 -4.64 7.86
C PRO A 197 4.78 -4.85 8.21
N TYR A 198 3.99 -5.17 7.20
CA TYR A 198 2.62 -5.65 7.41
C TYR A 198 2.67 -6.70 8.51
N ASP A 199 1.96 -6.46 9.62
CA ASP A 199 2.13 -7.12 10.94
C ASP A 199 1.77 -8.63 10.94
N ALA A 200 2.16 -9.33 9.87
CA ALA A 200 2.03 -10.77 9.77
C ALA A 200 3.38 -11.41 10.16
N PRO A 201 3.44 -12.16 11.27
CA PRO A 201 4.67 -12.80 11.73
C PRO A 201 5.03 -14.01 10.85
N HIS A 202 5.24 -13.76 9.55
CA HIS A 202 5.49 -14.79 8.52
C HIS A 202 6.61 -15.74 8.90
N LEU A 203 7.72 -15.22 9.44
CA LEU A 203 8.82 -16.05 9.88
C LEU A 203 8.42 -16.99 11.04
N SER A 204 7.64 -16.48 11.99
CA SER A 204 7.14 -17.28 13.13
C SER A 204 6.19 -18.39 12.63
N TYR A 205 5.29 -18.07 11.71
CA TYR A 205 4.39 -19.06 11.11
C TYR A 205 5.15 -20.09 10.25
N ALA A 206 6.19 -19.68 9.52
CA ALA A 206 7.02 -20.62 8.78
C ALA A 206 7.63 -21.69 9.70
N PHE A 207 8.17 -21.27 10.84
CA PHE A 207 8.68 -22.20 11.85
C PHE A 207 7.58 -23.07 12.46
N GLN A 208 6.41 -22.53 12.79
CA GLN A 208 5.29 -23.30 13.32
C GLN A 208 4.88 -24.42 12.36
N TRP A 209 4.72 -24.14 11.07
CA TRP A 209 4.39 -25.14 10.06
C TRP A 209 5.51 -26.17 9.87
N ALA A 210 6.78 -25.73 9.94
CA ALA A 210 7.92 -26.62 9.87
C ALA A 210 7.99 -27.58 11.08
N PHE A 211 7.63 -27.13 12.28
CA PHE A 211 7.63 -28.00 13.47
C PHE A 211 6.45 -28.97 13.52
N LEU A 212 5.28 -28.57 13.03
CA LEU A 212 4.07 -29.40 13.08
C LEU A 212 4.18 -30.69 12.24
N HIS A 213 5.10 -30.76 11.27
CA HIS A 213 5.32 -32.00 10.52
C HIS A 213 6.32 -32.95 11.18
N CYS A 214 7.04 -32.50 12.22
CA CYS A 214 8.00 -33.32 12.96
C CYS A 214 7.38 -34.07 14.14
N VAL A 215 6.10 -33.82 14.48
CA VAL A 215 5.34 -34.46 15.56
C VAL A 215 4.37 -35.49 14.99
#